data_41eabf3f02178896a390aa12270a6ac2
#
_entry.id   41eabf3f02178896a390aa12270a6ac2
#
_cell.length_a   1.000
_cell.length_b   1.000
_cell.length_c   1.000
_cell.angle_alpha   90.00
_cell.angle_beta   90.00
_cell.angle_gamma   90.00
#
_symmetry.space_group_name_H-M   'P 1'
#
loop_
_entity.id
_entity.type
_entity.pdbx_description
1 polymer ?
#
loop_
_entity_poly.entity_id
_entity_poly.type
_entity_poly.pdbx_seq_one_letter_code
_entity_poly.pdbx_strand_id
1 'polypeptide(L)'
;VDDSDARQVQLPAPTIPPVLDVLLITFPFFALVLCGYLAARGGVLPQPAIPGLNAFVLFFALPCLLYRFGAQTPIAQLLDPAVAGVYTLCAVLMVGSAVLATRGPRTNWNDAAFGALVAAFPNTGFMGVPLLVALLGATAAGPAIVTIMIDMVLTTSLCIALSQLDGAGTHGMAVALRRALRGMLTNPMPWSIALGAIASAAAWKLPGPVDKTIAMLADAASPVALFTIGAVLARSQMNQHERVLVRDYVPLALAKLFLHPLLVWLVGRGAMALGVPLDPFAFTVLVLLAALPSASNVSLLAERFGAHNGRIARIILVSTALAFLSFSGAVALLT
;
A
#
# COMPACT_ATOMS: atom_id res chain seq x y z
N VAL A 1 34.85 16.21 44.81
CA VAL A 1 35.40 17.19 43.91
C VAL A 1 35.42 16.64 42.50
N ASP A 2 34.62 17.20 41.76
CA ASP A 2 34.45 17.46 40.34
C ASP A 2 33.33 16.67 39.67
N ASP A 3 32.18 17.33 39.77
CA ASP A 3 30.93 17.04 39.13
C ASP A 3 30.90 17.95 37.89
N SER A 4 31.34 17.48 36.74
CA SER A 4 31.10 18.16 35.49
C SER A 4 31.55 17.29 34.30
N ASP A 5 30.69 16.66 33.63
CA ASP A 5 30.52 16.62 32.16
C ASP A 5 29.57 15.49 31.71
N ALA A 6 28.33 15.54 32.18
CA ALA A 6 27.24 14.89 31.46
C ALA A 6 26.88 15.78 30.25
N ARG A 7 27.75 15.76 29.21
CA ARG A 7 27.34 16.30 27.89
C ARG A 7 26.15 15.48 27.38
N GLN A 8 24.96 16.04 27.56
CA GLN A 8 23.79 15.60 26.81
C GLN A 8 24.18 15.69 25.34
N VAL A 9 24.36 14.54 24.70
CA VAL A 9 24.38 14.44 23.24
C VAL A 9 22.99 14.83 22.77
N GLN A 10 22.85 16.12 22.52
CA GLN A 10 21.67 16.67 21.87
C GLN A 10 21.70 16.12 20.44
N LEU A 11 20.88 15.08 20.18
CA LEU A 11 20.64 14.62 18.81
C LEU A 11 20.16 15.84 18.00
N PRO A 12 20.77 16.14 16.86
CA PRO A 12 20.30 17.25 16.04
C PRO A 12 18.82 17.03 15.71
N ALA A 13 18.02 18.08 15.92
CA ALA A 13 16.62 18.08 15.47
C ALA A 13 16.60 17.64 14.00
N PRO A 14 15.66 16.79 13.58
CA PRO A 14 15.54 16.39 12.19
C PRO A 14 15.37 17.66 11.35
N THR A 15 16.41 18.01 10.60
CA THR A 15 16.34 19.08 9.62
C THR A 15 15.44 18.59 8.50
N ILE A 16 14.32 19.27 8.27
CA ILE A 16 13.43 19.02 7.14
C ILE A 16 14.28 18.98 5.88
N PRO A 17 14.34 17.84 5.15
CA PRO A 17 15.11 17.79 3.92
C PRO A 17 14.52 18.83 2.95
N PRO A 18 15.34 19.63 2.26
CA PRO A 18 14.82 20.55 1.27
C PRO A 18 13.97 19.77 0.25
N VAL A 19 12.89 20.37 -0.24
CA VAL A 19 11.93 19.74 -1.19
C VAL A 19 12.66 19.05 -2.34
N LEU A 20 13.80 19.57 -2.75
CA LEU A 20 14.66 18.98 -3.76
C LEU A 20 15.21 17.59 -3.35
N ASP A 21 15.63 17.43 -2.11
CA ASP A 21 16.14 16.13 -1.63
C ASP A 21 15.03 15.08 -1.58
N VAL A 22 13.82 15.47 -1.18
CA VAL A 22 12.64 14.59 -1.22
C VAL A 22 12.37 14.15 -2.67
N LEU A 23 12.38 15.10 -3.63
CA LEU A 23 12.19 14.80 -5.05
C LEU A 23 13.29 13.88 -5.59
N LEU A 24 14.53 14.08 -5.20
CA LEU A 24 15.66 13.22 -5.62
C LEU A 24 15.53 11.80 -5.07
N ILE A 25 15.07 11.63 -3.83
CA ILE A 25 14.84 10.31 -3.22
C ILE A 25 13.63 9.61 -3.86
N THR A 26 12.56 10.34 -4.17
CA THR A 26 11.34 9.77 -4.75
C THR A 26 11.45 9.52 -6.26
N PHE A 27 12.26 10.29 -6.97
CA PHE A 27 12.42 10.22 -8.43
C PHE A 27 12.71 8.80 -8.96
N PRO A 28 13.66 8.01 -8.42
CA PRO A 28 13.95 6.67 -8.94
C PRO A 28 12.74 5.74 -8.92
N PHE A 29 11.87 5.86 -7.92
CA PHE A 29 10.67 5.03 -7.78
C PHE A 29 9.68 5.33 -8.92
N PHE A 30 9.41 6.60 -9.18
CA PHE A 30 8.51 7.01 -10.27
C PHE A 30 9.14 6.85 -11.65
N ALA A 31 10.46 7.01 -11.78
CA ALA A 31 11.19 6.75 -13.01
C ALA A 31 11.09 5.28 -13.43
N LEU A 32 11.17 4.33 -12.48
CA LEU A 32 10.98 2.90 -12.76
C LEU A 32 9.56 2.60 -13.26
N VAL A 33 8.54 3.23 -12.68
CA VAL A 33 7.15 3.12 -13.19
C VAL A 33 7.06 3.66 -14.61
N LEU A 34 7.65 4.81 -14.89
CA LEU A 34 7.67 5.40 -16.23
C LEU A 34 8.43 4.50 -17.23
N CYS A 35 9.58 3.95 -16.85
CA CYS A 35 10.33 3.01 -17.68
C CYS A 35 9.49 1.79 -18.05
N GLY A 36 8.80 1.17 -17.10
CA GLY A 36 7.92 0.03 -17.36
C GLY A 36 6.75 0.40 -18.29
N TYR A 37 6.16 1.58 -18.07
CA TYR A 37 5.09 2.10 -18.93
C TYR A 37 5.56 2.29 -20.37
N LEU A 38 6.70 2.94 -20.56
CA LEU A 38 7.28 3.19 -21.90
C LEU A 38 7.71 1.89 -22.58
N ALA A 39 8.31 0.95 -21.85
CA ALA A 39 8.73 -0.35 -22.39
C ALA A 39 7.54 -1.16 -22.92
N ALA A 40 6.42 -1.20 -22.17
CA ALA A 40 5.22 -1.89 -22.62
C ALA A 40 4.52 -1.15 -23.78
N ARG A 41 4.44 0.18 -23.72
CA ARG A 41 3.82 0.99 -24.78
C ARG A 41 4.63 0.98 -26.08
N GLY A 42 5.95 0.96 -25.97
CA GLY A 42 6.88 0.88 -27.12
C GLY A 42 7.08 -0.53 -27.67
N GLY A 43 6.44 -1.56 -27.08
CA GLY A 43 6.54 -2.95 -27.55
C GLY A 43 7.85 -3.66 -27.19
N VAL A 44 8.76 -3.01 -26.46
CA VAL A 44 10.01 -3.64 -25.95
C VAL A 44 9.66 -4.75 -24.95
N LEU A 45 8.65 -4.52 -24.09
CA LEU A 45 8.08 -5.55 -23.24
C LEU A 45 6.78 -6.05 -23.88
N PRO A 46 6.72 -7.31 -24.35
CA PRO A 46 5.51 -7.89 -24.91
C PRO A 46 4.40 -7.97 -23.87
N GLN A 47 3.15 -7.66 -24.24
CA GLN A 47 2.02 -7.70 -23.32
C GLN A 47 1.84 -9.06 -22.60
N PRO A 48 2.06 -10.23 -23.23
CA PRO A 48 1.97 -11.53 -22.57
C PRO A 48 3.03 -11.76 -21.49
N ALA A 49 4.15 -11.02 -21.48
CA ALA A 49 5.18 -11.14 -20.44
C ALA A 49 4.82 -10.43 -19.12
N ILE A 50 3.90 -9.46 -19.17
CA ILE A 50 3.52 -8.64 -17.99
C ILE A 50 2.94 -9.50 -16.85
N PRO A 51 2.04 -10.48 -17.07
CA PRO A 51 1.57 -11.38 -16.02
C PRO A 51 2.68 -12.20 -15.38
N GLY A 52 3.70 -12.60 -16.14
CA GLY A 52 4.87 -13.33 -15.63
C GLY A 52 5.70 -12.49 -14.66
N LEU A 53 5.97 -11.23 -15.00
CA LEU A 53 6.63 -10.29 -14.09
C LEU A 53 5.81 -10.06 -12.81
N ASN A 54 4.50 -9.89 -12.93
CA ASN A 54 3.62 -9.74 -11.79
C ASN A 54 3.61 -10.98 -10.88
N ALA A 55 3.59 -12.19 -11.48
CA ALA A 55 3.69 -13.44 -10.74
C ALA A 55 5.04 -13.57 -10.01
N PHE A 56 6.16 -13.21 -10.65
CA PHE A 56 7.48 -13.18 -10.02
C PHE A 56 7.48 -12.27 -8.78
N VAL A 57 6.94 -11.07 -8.91
CA VAL A 57 6.89 -10.12 -7.78
C VAL A 57 6.01 -10.65 -6.65
N LEU A 58 4.80 -11.13 -6.96
CA LEU A 58 3.81 -11.54 -5.95
C LEU A 58 4.20 -12.81 -5.20
N PHE A 59 4.80 -13.79 -5.88
CA PHE A 59 5.02 -15.13 -5.31
C PHE A 59 6.47 -15.39 -4.89
N PHE A 60 7.42 -14.57 -5.34
CA PHE A 60 8.84 -14.77 -5.02
C PHE A 60 9.48 -13.54 -4.37
N ALA A 61 9.50 -12.41 -5.05
CA ALA A 61 10.27 -11.26 -4.62
C ALA A 61 9.66 -10.55 -3.39
N LEU A 62 8.36 -10.24 -3.44
CA LEU A 62 7.67 -9.55 -2.34
C LEU A 62 7.54 -10.41 -1.07
N PRO A 63 7.23 -11.71 -1.12
CA PRO A 63 7.30 -12.57 0.05
C PRO A 63 8.68 -12.55 0.75
N CYS A 64 9.77 -12.60 -0.02
CA CYS A 64 11.13 -12.48 0.54
C CYS A 64 11.38 -11.13 1.19
N LEU A 65 10.92 -10.04 0.57
CA LEU A 65 11.02 -8.69 1.13
C LEU A 65 10.26 -8.56 2.44
N LEU A 66 9.01 -9.04 2.48
CA LEU A 66 8.15 -8.97 3.67
C LEU A 66 8.66 -9.86 4.79
N TYR A 67 9.19 -11.07 4.45
CA TYR A 67 9.89 -11.91 5.42
C TYR A 67 11.07 -11.17 6.04
N ARG A 68 11.95 -10.58 5.23
CA ARG A 68 13.13 -9.84 5.70
C ARG A 68 12.75 -8.70 6.64
N PHE A 69 11.77 -7.88 6.28
CA PHE A 69 11.28 -6.81 7.14
C PHE A 69 10.64 -7.34 8.43
N GLY A 70 9.81 -8.39 8.34
CA GLY A 70 9.24 -9.04 9.52
C GLY A 70 10.29 -9.60 10.46
N ALA A 71 11.37 -10.21 9.92
CA ALA A 71 12.46 -10.76 10.69
C ALA A 71 13.36 -9.68 11.34
N GLN A 72 13.41 -8.48 10.78
CA GLN A 72 14.21 -7.36 11.28
C GLN A 72 13.41 -6.41 12.18
N THR A 73 12.08 -6.52 12.20
CA THR A 73 11.21 -5.63 12.98
C THR A 73 10.85 -6.29 14.32
N PRO A 74 11.02 -5.61 15.46
CA PRO A 74 10.56 -6.12 16.75
C PRO A 74 9.08 -6.44 16.75
N ILE A 75 8.70 -7.60 17.31
CA ILE A 75 7.31 -8.09 17.31
C ILE A 75 6.33 -7.10 17.98
N ALA A 76 6.81 -6.35 18.98
CA ALA A 76 6.01 -5.30 19.63
C ALA A 76 5.57 -4.19 18.66
N GLN A 77 6.38 -3.86 17.65
CA GLN A 77 6.02 -2.88 16.62
C GLN A 77 5.05 -3.47 15.58
N LEU A 78 5.13 -4.77 15.33
CA LEU A 78 4.21 -5.47 14.42
C LEU A 78 2.82 -5.68 15.04
N LEU A 79 2.72 -5.67 16.37
CA LEU A 79 1.49 -5.86 17.12
C LEU A 79 1.02 -4.58 17.82
N ASP A 80 1.43 -3.41 17.36
CA ASP A 80 1.02 -2.13 17.96
C ASP A 80 -0.50 -1.89 17.79
N PRO A 81 -1.29 -1.95 18.89
CA PRO A 81 -2.74 -1.83 18.82
C PRO A 81 -3.19 -0.41 18.51
N ALA A 82 -2.40 0.62 18.83
CA ALA A 82 -2.73 2.01 18.53
C ALA A 82 -2.62 2.26 17.02
N VAL A 83 -1.53 1.81 16.39
CA VAL A 83 -1.34 1.86 14.93
C VAL A 83 -2.46 1.07 14.25
N ALA A 84 -2.71 -0.16 14.69
CA ALA A 84 -3.72 -1.03 14.09
C ALA A 84 -5.14 -0.45 14.22
N GLY A 85 -5.50 0.05 15.40
CA GLY A 85 -6.83 0.63 15.66
C GLY A 85 -7.09 1.90 14.86
N VAL A 86 -6.14 2.84 14.87
CA VAL A 86 -6.24 4.10 14.12
C VAL A 86 -6.34 3.83 12.62
N TYR A 87 -5.47 2.98 12.07
CA TYR A 87 -5.50 2.69 10.63
C TYR A 87 -6.76 1.92 10.22
N THR A 88 -7.22 0.96 11.03
CA THR A 88 -8.48 0.25 10.79
C THR A 88 -9.66 1.20 10.72
N LEU A 89 -9.77 2.14 11.68
CA LEU A 89 -10.82 3.15 11.66
C LEU A 89 -10.77 4.00 10.39
N CYS A 90 -9.57 4.46 10.01
CA CYS A 90 -9.37 5.23 8.78
C CYS A 90 -9.77 4.42 7.53
N ALA A 91 -9.40 3.14 7.44
CA ALA A 91 -9.76 2.28 6.33
C ALA A 91 -11.28 2.11 6.19
N VAL A 92 -11.99 1.87 7.30
CA VAL A 92 -13.46 1.76 7.32
C VAL A 92 -14.12 3.08 6.93
N LEU A 93 -13.65 4.20 7.46
CA LEU A 93 -14.19 5.53 7.12
C LEU A 93 -13.94 5.87 5.65
N MET A 94 -12.75 5.54 5.12
CA MET A 94 -12.41 5.78 3.71
C MET A 94 -13.26 4.91 2.78
N VAL A 95 -13.43 3.62 3.09
CA VAL A 95 -14.31 2.73 2.33
C VAL A 95 -15.75 3.23 2.38
N GLY A 96 -16.27 3.57 3.56
CA GLY A 96 -17.62 4.10 3.72
C GLY A 96 -17.86 5.37 2.93
N SER A 97 -16.96 6.34 3.03
CA SER A 97 -17.06 7.62 2.29
C SER A 97 -17.01 7.42 0.78
N ALA A 98 -16.12 6.54 0.29
CA ALA A 98 -16.00 6.25 -1.15
C ALA A 98 -17.24 5.51 -1.69
N VAL A 99 -17.81 4.56 -0.94
CA VAL A 99 -19.05 3.88 -1.31
C VAL A 99 -20.22 4.87 -1.35
N LEU A 100 -20.38 5.68 -0.30
CA LEU A 100 -21.46 6.68 -0.24
C LEU A 100 -21.37 7.71 -1.37
N ALA A 101 -20.15 8.13 -1.72
CA ALA A 101 -19.92 9.09 -2.79
C ALA A 101 -20.13 8.53 -4.20
N THR A 102 -19.94 7.21 -4.39
CA THR A 102 -19.94 6.61 -5.74
C THR A 102 -21.18 5.78 -6.03
N ARG A 103 -21.86 5.25 -4.99
CA ARG A 103 -23.06 4.46 -5.16
C ARG A 103 -24.22 5.30 -5.66
N GLY A 104 -24.89 4.84 -6.72
CA GLY A 104 -26.01 5.52 -7.32
C GLY A 104 -26.68 4.67 -8.40
N PRO A 105 -27.65 5.21 -9.16
CA PRO A 105 -28.38 4.47 -10.19
C PRO A 105 -27.50 3.89 -11.31
N ARG A 106 -26.27 4.44 -11.46
CA ARG A 106 -25.32 4.03 -12.52
C ARG A 106 -24.18 3.14 -12.00
N THR A 107 -24.06 2.97 -10.68
CA THR A 107 -22.93 2.25 -10.06
C THR A 107 -23.51 1.21 -9.11
N ASN A 108 -23.36 -0.07 -9.44
CA ASN A 108 -23.76 -1.20 -8.62
C ASN A 108 -22.85 -1.34 -7.38
N TRP A 109 -23.20 -2.24 -6.45
CA TRP A 109 -22.40 -2.47 -5.26
C TRP A 109 -21.00 -2.98 -5.58
N ASN A 110 -20.85 -3.84 -6.59
CA ASN A 110 -19.57 -4.38 -6.99
C ASN A 110 -18.62 -3.26 -7.42
N ASP A 111 -19.06 -2.39 -8.33
CA ASP A 111 -18.23 -1.27 -8.81
C ASP A 111 -17.97 -0.21 -7.73
N ALA A 112 -18.95 0.05 -6.85
CA ALA A 112 -18.76 0.97 -5.73
C ALA A 112 -17.76 0.42 -4.72
N ALA A 113 -17.84 -0.86 -4.36
CA ALA A 113 -16.94 -1.52 -3.41
C ALA A 113 -15.50 -1.59 -3.93
N PHE A 114 -15.29 -1.95 -5.21
CA PHE A 114 -13.95 -1.94 -5.80
C PHE A 114 -13.42 -0.53 -6.04
N GLY A 115 -14.30 0.45 -6.32
CA GLY A 115 -13.95 1.86 -6.30
C GLY A 115 -13.49 2.34 -4.93
N ALA A 116 -14.14 1.87 -3.86
CA ALA A 116 -13.73 2.16 -2.49
C ALA A 116 -12.42 1.45 -2.13
N LEU A 117 -12.24 0.18 -2.54
CA LEU A 117 -11.01 -0.55 -2.31
C LEU A 117 -9.80 0.17 -2.94
N VAL A 118 -9.90 0.59 -4.20
CA VAL A 118 -8.79 1.29 -4.87
C VAL A 118 -8.53 2.67 -4.27
N ALA A 119 -9.53 3.31 -3.65
CA ALA A 119 -9.37 4.58 -2.95
C ALA A 119 -8.82 4.43 -1.52
N ALA A 120 -9.08 3.30 -0.84
CA ALA A 120 -8.63 3.05 0.53
C ALA A 120 -7.30 2.29 0.63
N PHE A 121 -6.93 1.52 -0.39
CA PHE A 121 -5.74 0.66 -0.36
C PHE A 121 -4.53 1.34 -1.02
N PRO A 122 -3.57 1.87 -0.23
CA PRO A 122 -2.34 2.45 -0.75
C PRO A 122 -1.37 1.37 -1.27
N ASN A 123 -0.47 1.77 -2.15
CA ASN A 123 0.57 0.88 -2.69
C ASN A 123 1.72 0.67 -1.69
N THR A 124 1.36 0.26 -0.47
CA THR A 124 2.30 0.14 0.65
C THR A 124 3.34 -0.95 0.39
N GLY A 125 2.92 -2.12 -0.11
CA GLY A 125 3.82 -3.26 -0.29
C GLY A 125 4.88 -3.05 -1.37
N PHE A 126 4.49 -2.55 -2.55
CA PHE A 126 5.42 -2.40 -3.66
C PHE A 126 6.22 -1.09 -3.63
N MET A 127 5.62 -0.02 -3.14
CA MET A 127 6.21 1.31 -3.15
C MET A 127 6.45 1.85 -1.74
N GLY A 128 5.48 1.72 -0.84
CA GLY A 128 5.50 2.37 0.46
C GLY A 128 6.63 1.92 1.35
N VAL A 129 6.76 0.61 1.59
CA VAL A 129 7.81 0.09 2.48
C VAL A 129 9.20 0.48 1.99
N PRO A 130 9.62 0.20 0.73
CA PRO A 130 10.95 0.57 0.28
C PRO A 130 11.16 2.09 0.25
N LEU A 131 10.14 2.87 -0.13
CA LEU A 131 10.26 4.33 -0.20
C LEU A 131 10.38 4.96 1.20
N LEU A 132 9.55 4.54 2.16
CA LEU A 132 9.61 5.07 3.52
C LEU A 132 10.85 4.61 4.29
N VAL A 133 11.33 3.39 4.03
CA VAL A 133 12.62 2.95 4.58
C VAL A 133 13.78 3.79 4.02
N ALA A 134 13.74 4.16 2.74
CA ALA A 134 14.73 5.06 2.15
C ALA A 134 14.66 6.49 2.70
N LEU A 135 13.45 7.00 3.01
CA LEU A 135 13.23 8.36 3.51
C LEU A 135 13.43 8.49 5.03
N LEU A 136 12.92 7.53 5.80
CA LEU A 136 12.77 7.64 7.26
C LEU A 136 13.57 6.58 8.03
N GLY A 137 14.23 5.68 7.30
CA GLY A 137 15.01 4.59 7.92
C GLY A 137 14.19 3.31 8.16
N ALA A 138 14.89 2.25 8.60
CA ALA A 138 14.33 0.88 8.72
C ALA A 138 13.16 0.79 9.71
N THR A 139 13.07 1.67 10.70
CA THR A 139 11.99 1.72 11.70
C THR A 139 10.61 2.00 11.07
N ALA A 140 10.55 2.63 9.88
CA ALA A 140 9.31 2.85 9.14
C ALA A 140 8.64 1.54 8.66
N ALA A 141 9.38 0.44 8.59
CA ALA A 141 8.85 -0.85 8.16
C ALA A 141 7.78 -1.41 9.11
N GLY A 142 7.91 -1.21 10.43
CA GLY A 142 6.96 -1.73 11.41
C GLY A 142 5.52 -1.26 11.18
N PRO A 143 5.23 0.04 11.29
CA PRO A 143 3.89 0.57 10.99
C PRO A 143 3.41 0.24 9.58
N ALA A 144 4.30 0.22 8.57
CA ALA A 144 3.95 -0.12 7.20
C ALA A 144 3.48 -1.58 7.05
N ILE A 145 4.09 -2.52 7.76
CA ILE A 145 3.67 -3.93 7.76
C ILE A 145 2.28 -4.08 8.39
N VAL A 146 2.02 -3.36 9.49
CA VAL A 146 0.68 -3.35 10.13
C VAL A 146 -0.39 -2.88 9.15
N THR A 147 -0.14 -1.80 8.40
CA THR A 147 -1.09 -1.31 7.40
C THR A 147 -1.31 -2.32 6.26
N ILE A 148 -0.25 -2.99 5.77
CA ILE A 148 -0.38 -4.06 4.77
C ILE A 148 -1.31 -5.18 5.26
N MET A 149 -1.13 -5.62 6.51
CA MET A 149 -1.97 -6.67 7.09
C MET A 149 -3.43 -6.25 7.17
N ILE A 150 -3.72 -5.02 7.62
CA ILE A 150 -5.07 -4.48 7.71
C ILE A 150 -5.69 -4.38 6.30
N ASP A 151 -4.97 -3.85 5.33
CA ASP A 151 -5.48 -3.69 3.98
C ASP A 151 -5.76 -5.04 3.29
N MET A 152 -4.86 -6.00 3.46
CA MET A 152 -5.03 -7.34 2.87
C MET A 152 -6.15 -8.15 3.53
N VAL A 153 -6.30 -8.03 4.85
CA VAL A 153 -7.26 -8.84 5.60
C VAL A 153 -8.60 -8.11 5.73
N LEU A 154 -8.60 -6.91 6.30
CA LEU A 154 -9.83 -6.20 6.67
C LEU A 154 -10.38 -5.39 5.51
N THR A 155 -9.60 -4.48 4.93
CA THR A 155 -10.06 -3.57 3.87
C THR A 155 -10.53 -4.35 2.65
N THR A 156 -9.73 -5.33 2.21
CA THR A 156 -10.07 -6.19 1.07
C THR A 156 -11.30 -7.05 1.36
N SER A 157 -11.38 -7.69 2.54
CA SER A 157 -12.53 -8.53 2.90
C SER A 157 -13.81 -7.72 3.02
N LEU A 158 -13.76 -6.52 3.60
CA LEU A 158 -14.89 -5.61 3.69
C LEU A 158 -15.41 -5.24 2.29
N CYS A 159 -14.52 -4.83 1.38
CA CYS A 159 -14.92 -4.47 0.03
C CYS A 159 -15.44 -5.66 -0.77
N ILE A 160 -14.85 -6.86 -0.63
CA ILE A 160 -15.39 -8.08 -1.25
C ILE A 160 -16.79 -8.40 -0.69
N ALA A 161 -17.02 -8.26 0.61
CA ALA A 161 -18.34 -8.47 1.20
C ALA A 161 -19.35 -7.46 0.65
N LEU A 162 -18.99 -6.18 0.60
CA LEU A 162 -19.85 -5.12 0.02
C LEU A 162 -20.16 -5.37 -1.47
N SER A 163 -19.19 -5.88 -2.23
CA SER A 163 -19.34 -6.16 -3.66
C SER A 163 -20.42 -7.23 -3.97
N GLN A 164 -20.75 -8.07 -3.01
CA GLN A 164 -21.71 -9.16 -3.18
C GLN A 164 -23.16 -8.76 -2.79
N LEU A 165 -23.39 -7.53 -2.34
CA LEU A 165 -24.71 -7.09 -1.86
C LEU A 165 -25.78 -7.04 -2.97
N ASP A 166 -25.43 -6.84 -4.22
CA ASP A 166 -26.38 -6.87 -5.35
C ASP A 166 -26.94 -8.30 -5.61
N GLY A 167 -26.18 -9.35 -5.23
CA GLY A 167 -26.57 -10.75 -5.41
C GLY A 167 -27.01 -11.47 -4.13
N ALA A 168 -27.15 -10.73 -3.03
CA ALA A 168 -27.37 -11.31 -1.71
C ALA A 168 -28.84 -11.75 -1.48
N GLY A 169 -29.16 -12.95 -1.95
CA GLY A 169 -30.02 -13.83 -1.15
C GLY A 169 -29.28 -14.22 0.14
N THR A 170 -29.99 -14.74 1.13
CA THR A 170 -29.54 -15.03 2.52
C THR A 170 -28.22 -15.84 2.65
N HIS A 171 -27.70 -16.40 1.59
CA HIS A 171 -26.45 -17.18 1.53
C HIS A 171 -25.23 -16.40 1.00
N GLY A 172 -25.41 -15.19 0.47
CA GLY A 172 -24.35 -14.44 -0.23
C GLY A 172 -23.22 -13.98 0.70
N MET A 173 -23.54 -13.53 1.91
CA MET A 173 -22.55 -13.02 2.87
C MET A 173 -21.59 -14.12 3.35
N ALA A 174 -22.11 -15.32 3.67
CA ALA A 174 -21.27 -16.44 4.12
C ALA A 174 -20.33 -16.92 3.00
N VAL A 175 -20.81 -16.95 1.76
CA VAL A 175 -19.99 -17.31 0.59
C VAL A 175 -18.93 -16.25 0.32
N ALA A 176 -19.27 -14.95 0.42
CA ALA A 176 -18.33 -13.85 0.27
C ALA A 176 -17.22 -13.89 1.34
N LEU A 177 -17.60 -14.08 2.61
CA LEU A 177 -16.65 -14.23 3.72
C LEU A 177 -15.73 -15.44 3.53
N ARG A 178 -16.27 -16.59 3.14
CA ARG A 178 -15.47 -17.80 2.85
C ARG A 178 -14.48 -17.56 1.70
N ARG A 179 -14.89 -16.87 0.64
CA ARG A 179 -14.01 -16.51 -0.48
C ARG A 179 -12.91 -15.54 -0.05
N ALA A 180 -13.25 -14.53 0.75
CA ALA A 180 -12.29 -13.57 1.28
C ALA A 180 -11.26 -14.27 2.19
N LEU A 181 -11.69 -15.11 3.12
CA LEU A 181 -10.83 -15.92 4.00
C LEU A 181 -9.93 -16.86 3.19
N ARG A 182 -10.49 -17.56 2.20
CA ARG A 182 -9.68 -18.42 1.32
C ARG A 182 -8.64 -17.59 0.55
N GLY A 183 -9.01 -16.43 0.03
CA GLY A 183 -8.09 -15.51 -0.67
C GLY A 183 -6.94 -15.07 0.24
N MET A 184 -7.22 -14.74 1.49
CA MET A 184 -6.23 -14.38 2.50
C MET A 184 -5.29 -15.57 2.80
N LEU A 185 -5.83 -16.77 3.05
CA LEU A 185 -5.04 -17.95 3.38
C LEU A 185 -4.16 -18.46 2.23
N THR A 186 -4.58 -18.23 0.97
CA THR A 186 -3.82 -18.60 -0.21
C THR A 186 -2.81 -17.53 -0.64
N ASN A 187 -2.85 -16.33 -0.06
CA ASN A 187 -1.91 -15.26 -0.34
C ASN A 187 -0.59 -15.51 0.41
N PRO A 188 0.57 -15.54 -0.25
CA PRO A 188 1.85 -15.79 0.42
C PRO A 188 2.31 -14.63 1.33
N MET A 189 1.82 -13.40 1.11
CA MET A 189 2.31 -12.21 1.82
C MET A 189 2.06 -12.25 3.34
N PRO A 190 0.83 -12.53 3.86
CA PRO A 190 0.59 -12.63 5.30
C PRO A 190 1.46 -13.70 5.96
N TRP A 191 1.66 -14.84 5.28
CA TRP A 191 2.51 -15.93 5.78
C TRP A 191 3.98 -15.55 5.84
N SER A 192 4.46 -14.79 4.84
CA SER A 192 5.85 -14.30 4.83
C SER A 192 6.12 -13.34 5.99
N ILE A 193 5.17 -12.43 6.28
CA ILE A 193 5.26 -11.53 7.44
C ILE A 193 5.25 -12.35 8.74
N ALA A 194 4.32 -13.31 8.87
CA ALA A 194 4.21 -14.16 10.05
C ALA A 194 5.48 -14.99 10.29
N LEU A 195 6.04 -15.60 9.24
CA LEU A 195 7.31 -16.33 9.32
C LEU A 195 8.48 -15.41 9.71
N GLY A 196 8.54 -14.20 9.15
CA GLY A 196 9.51 -13.19 9.56
C GLY A 196 9.38 -12.80 11.03
N ALA A 197 8.16 -12.52 11.49
CA ALA A 197 7.89 -12.20 12.90
C ALA A 197 8.26 -13.34 13.84
N ILE A 198 7.98 -14.58 13.47
CA ILE A 198 8.40 -15.78 14.24
C ILE A 198 9.93 -15.88 14.30
N ALA A 199 10.61 -15.67 13.16
CA ALA A 199 12.08 -15.69 13.12
C ALA A 199 12.69 -14.59 14.01
N SER A 200 12.08 -13.38 14.02
CA SER A 200 12.47 -12.26 14.90
C SER A 200 12.29 -12.64 16.38
N ALA A 201 11.12 -13.16 16.74
CA ALA A 201 10.80 -13.54 18.13
C ALA A 201 11.69 -14.68 18.65
N ALA A 202 12.02 -15.64 17.77
CA ALA A 202 12.87 -16.80 18.10
C ALA A 202 14.37 -16.49 17.96
N ALA A 203 14.77 -15.26 17.57
CA ALA A 203 16.13 -14.90 17.20
C ALA A 203 16.77 -15.89 16.19
N TRP A 204 15.95 -16.45 15.30
CA TRP A 204 16.36 -17.47 14.35
C TRP A 204 17.15 -16.87 13.20
N LYS A 205 18.36 -17.38 12.99
CA LYS A 205 19.21 -17.00 11.86
C LYS A 205 19.20 -18.08 10.80
N LEU A 206 18.90 -17.70 9.58
CA LEU A 206 18.95 -18.61 8.45
C LEU A 206 20.41 -18.97 8.10
N PRO A 207 20.66 -20.16 7.51
CA PRO A 207 21.95 -20.49 6.92
C PRO A 207 22.37 -19.44 5.88
N GLY A 208 23.63 -19.02 5.89
CA GLY A 208 24.12 -17.90 5.06
C GLY A 208 23.73 -17.96 3.58
N PRO A 209 23.84 -19.12 2.86
CA PRO A 209 23.40 -19.21 1.46
C PRO A 209 21.91 -18.98 1.27
N VAL A 210 21.06 -19.44 2.20
CA VAL A 210 19.60 -19.27 2.16
C VAL A 210 19.25 -17.79 2.39
N ASP A 211 19.85 -17.19 3.41
CA ASP A 211 19.66 -15.77 3.72
C ASP A 211 20.06 -14.88 2.55
N LYS A 212 21.20 -15.16 1.90
CA LYS A 212 21.65 -14.44 0.71
C LYS A 212 20.69 -14.60 -0.46
N THR A 213 20.12 -15.78 -0.68
CA THR A 213 19.12 -16.00 -1.74
C THR A 213 17.85 -15.20 -1.49
N ILE A 214 17.35 -15.21 -0.25
CA ILE A 214 16.20 -14.39 0.15
C ILE A 214 16.51 -12.90 -0.02
N ALA A 215 17.70 -12.46 0.38
CA ALA A 215 18.11 -11.06 0.22
C ALA A 215 18.12 -10.64 -1.25
N MET A 216 18.67 -11.45 -2.16
CA MET A 216 18.68 -11.15 -3.60
C MET A 216 17.27 -11.03 -4.19
N LEU A 217 16.35 -11.91 -3.81
CA LEU A 217 14.95 -11.83 -4.23
C LEU A 217 14.24 -10.61 -3.63
N ALA A 218 14.50 -10.32 -2.36
CA ALA A 218 13.95 -9.16 -1.67
C ALA A 218 14.42 -7.84 -2.31
N ASP A 219 15.70 -7.75 -2.68
CA ASP A 219 16.26 -6.55 -3.34
C ASP A 219 15.69 -6.33 -4.74
N ALA A 220 15.31 -7.40 -5.44
CA ALA A 220 14.63 -7.32 -6.73
C ALA A 220 13.15 -6.90 -6.61
N ALA A 221 12.52 -7.00 -5.43
CA ALA A 221 11.09 -6.81 -5.25
C ALA A 221 10.63 -5.42 -5.68
N SER A 222 11.24 -4.36 -5.13
CA SER A 222 10.82 -2.98 -5.41
C SER A 222 11.06 -2.59 -6.87
N PRO A 223 12.26 -2.73 -7.45
CA PRO A 223 12.48 -2.29 -8.83
C PRO A 223 11.64 -3.06 -9.85
N VAL A 224 11.50 -4.37 -9.70
CA VAL A 224 10.68 -5.17 -10.62
C VAL A 224 9.19 -4.87 -10.43
N ALA A 225 8.73 -4.67 -9.20
CA ALA A 225 7.34 -4.29 -8.94
C ALA A 225 6.97 -2.95 -9.57
N LEU A 226 7.79 -1.92 -9.36
CA LEU A 226 7.55 -0.57 -9.90
C LEU A 226 7.56 -0.57 -11.43
N PHE A 227 8.51 -1.25 -12.04
CA PHE A 227 8.54 -1.45 -13.49
C PHE A 227 7.27 -2.19 -13.97
N THR A 228 6.88 -3.26 -13.28
CA THR A 228 5.66 -4.03 -13.61
C THR A 228 4.39 -3.19 -13.48
N ILE A 229 4.28 -2.33 -12.45
CA ILE A 229 3.16 -1.39 -12.31
C ILE A 229 3.03 -0.53 -13.55
N GLY A 230 4.13 0.08 -14.00
CA GLY A 230 4.14 0.88 -15.22
C GLY A 230 3.66 0.10 -16.44
N ALA A 231 4.17 -1.12 -16.63
CA ALA A 231 3.77 -2.00 -17.72
C ALA A 231 2.28 -2.40 -17.66
N VAL A 232 1.76 -2.70 -16.48
CA VAL A 232 0.32 -2.99 -16.26
C VAL A 232 -0.53 -1.78 -16.63
N LEU A 233 -0.12 -0.58 -16.23
CA LEU A 233 -0.84 0.66 -16.54
C LEU A 233 -0.88 0.92 -18.06
N ALA A 234 0.25 0.72 -18.77
CA ALA A 234 0.31 0.83 -20.21
C ALA A 234 -0.61 -0.18 -20.91
N ARG A 235 -0.54 -1.47 -20.50
CA ARG A 235 -1.40 -2.54 -21.04
C ARG A 235 -2.88 -2.23 -20.84
N SER A 236 -3.24 -1.75 -19.65
CA SER A 236 -4.62 -1.38 -19.35
C SER A 236 -5.13 -0.27 -20.26
N GLN A 237 -4.32 0.73 -20.57
CA GLN A 237 -4.69 1.79 -21.52
C GLN A 237 -4.81 1.28 -22.97
N MET A 238 -3.90 0.41 -23.40
CA MET A 238 -3.89 -0.10 -24.77
C MET A 238 -5.09 -1.03 -25.05
N ASN A 239 -5.57 -1.76 -24.05
CA ASN A 239 -6.63 -2.74 -24.17
C ASN A 239 -8.03 -2.18 -23.81
N GLN A 240 -8.14 -0.89 -23.52
CA GLN A 240 -9.42 -0.28 -23.18
C GLN A 240 -10.26 0.02 -24.42
N HIS A 241 -11.35 -0.73 -24.59
CA HIS A 241 -12.35 -0.51 -25.63
C HIS A 241 -13.52 0.37 -25.14
N GLU A 242 -13.66 0.60 -23.83
CA GLU A 242 -14.74 1.37 -23.23
C GLU A 242 -14.33 2.77 -22.83
N ARG A 243 -15.19 3.76 -23.13
CA ARG A 243 -15.03 5.14 -22.70
C ARG A 243 -15.47 5.29 -21.25
N VAL A 244 -14.54 5.36 -20.31
CA VAL A 244 -14.83 5.74 -18.92
C VAL A 244 -14.80 7.25 -18.79
N LEU A 245 -15.86 7.82 -18.24
CA LEU A 245 -15.97 9.28 -18.06
C LEU A 245 -15.02 9.75 -16.96
N VAL A 246 -14.44 10.92 -17.14
CA VAL A 246 -13.48 11.54 -16.19
C VAL A 246 -14.07 11.65 -14.78
N ARG A 247 -15.36 12.00 -14.69
CA ARG A 247 -16.11 12.09 -13.42
C ARG A 247 -16.22 10.77 -12.64
N ASP A 248 -16.01 9.62 -13.28
CA ASP A 248 -16.19 8.32 -12.66
C ASP A 248 -14.90 7.82 -11.98
N TYR A 249 -13.72 8.40 -12.30
CA TYR A 249 -12.45 7.96 -11.75
C TYR A 249 -11.59 9.05 -11.10
N VAL A 250 -11.61 10.31 -11.62
CA VAL A 250 -10.78 11.39 -11.08
C VAL A 250 -11.13 11.73 -9.63
N PRO A 251 -12.41 11.84 -9.22
CA PRO A 251 -12.72 12.14 -7.82
C PRO A 251 -12.17 11.08 -6.85
N LEU A 252 -12.21 9.80 -7.22
CA LEU A 252 -11.65 8.73 -6.38
C LEU A 252 -10.12 8.76 -6.34
N ALA A 253 -9.45 9.09 -7.46
CA ALA A 253 -8.00 9.27 -7.46
C ALA A 253 -7.57 10.45 -6.59
N LEU A 254 -8.31 11.56 -6.62
CA LEU A 254 -8.06 12.72 -5.75
C LEU A 254 -8.41 12.42 -4.30
N ALA A 255 -9.52 11.71 -4.03
CA ALA A 255 -9.85 11.25 -2.69
C ALA A 255 -8.73 10.36 -2.12
N LYS A 256 -8.14 9.47 -2.93
CA LYS A 256 -6.98 8.66 -2.52
C LYS A 256 -5.79 9.53 -2.12
N LEU A 257 -5.45 10.54 -2.89
CA LEU A 257 -4.23 11.31 -2.69
C LEU A 257 -4.35 12.43 -1.63
N PHE A 258 -5.56 12.93 -1.39
CA PHE A 258 -5.79 14.07 -0.49
C PHE A 258 -6.72 13.75 0.67
N LEU A 259 -7.88 13.11 0.42
CA LEU A 259 -8.83 12.79 1.49
C LEU A 259 -8.28 11.69 2.40
N HIS A 260 -7.67 10.64 1.85
CA HIS A 260 -7.14 9.53 2.66
C HIS A 260 -6.04 9.98 3.64
N PRO A 261 -4.96 10.68 3.22
CA PRO A 261 -3.96 11.18 4.16
C PRO A 261 -4.53 12.23 5.14
N LEU A 262 -5.45 13.08 4.71
CA LEU A 262 -6.13 14.03 5.60
C LEU A 262 -6.94 13.30 6.67
N LEU A 263 -7.66 12.25 6.28
CA LEU A 263 -8.46 11.44 7.20
C LEU A 263 -7.55 10.75 8.24
N VAL A 264 -6.44 10.16 7.80
CA VAL A 264 -5.46 9.53 8.70
C VAL A 264 -4.86 10.57 9.64
N TRP A 265 -4.56 11.76 9.14
CA TRP A 265 -4.04 12.86 9.96
C TRP A 265 -5.05 13.30 11.00
N LEU A 266 -6.32 13.54 10.62
CA LEU A 266 -7.38 13.97 11.54
C LEU A 266 -7.68 12.91 12.60
N VAL A 267 -7.86 11.66 12.21
CA VAL A 267 -8.16 10.55 13.13
C VAL A 267 -6.98 10.30 14.06
N GLY A 268 -5.76 10.28 13.53
CA GLY A 268 -4.55 10.07 14.35
C GLY A 268 -4.34 11.20 15.36
N ARG A 269 -4.50 12.47 14.95
CA ARG A 269 -4.45 13.62 15.87
C ARG A 269 -5.54 13.56 16.91
N GLY A 270 -6.76 13.19 16.51
CA GLY A 270 -7.88 12.99 17.43
C GLY A 270 -7.62 11.87 18.42
N ALA A 271 -7.10 10.73 17.99
CA ALA A 271 -6.73 9.60 18.84
C ALA A 271 -5.68 10.00 19.89
N MET A 272 -4.61 10.70 19.46
CA MET A 272 -3.58 11.21 20.36
C MET A 272 -4.15 12.21 21.39
N ALA A 273 -5.06 13.09 20.97
CA ALA A 273 -5.74 14.05 21.87
C ALA A 273 -6.66 13.35 22.88
N LEU A 274 -7.19 12.17 22.55
CA LEU A 274 -7.99 11.32 23.46
C LEU A 274 -7.13 10.39 24.33
N GLY A 275 -5.78 10.51 24.27
CA GLY A 275 -4.86 9.73 25.10
C GLY A 275 -4.50 8.35 24.54
N VAL A 276 -4.80 8.07 23.27
CA VAL A 276 -4.29 6.84 22.62
C VAL A 276 -2.76 6.94 22.49
N PRO A 277 -1.99 5.95 22.95
CA PRO A 277 -0.53 5.98 22.93
C PRO A 277 0.02 5.69 21.53
N LEU A 278 -0.34 6.53 20.56
CA LEU A 278 0.16 6.45 19.19
C LEU A 278 1.51 7.18 19.11
N ASP A 279 2.56 6.44 18.76
CA ASP A 279 3.89 7.01 18.59
C ASP A 279 3.89 8.07 17.47
N PRO A 280 4.47 9.28 17.69
CA PRO A 280 4.50 10.36 16.69
C PRO A 280 5.20 9.96 15.38
N PHE A 281 6.24 9.13 15.44
CA PHE A 281 6.92 8.63 14.25
C PHE A 281 6.00 7.66 13.48
N ALA A 282 5.37 6.71 14.18
CA ALA A 282 4.40 5.79 13.58
C ALA A 282 3.22 6.56 12.96
N PHE A 283 2.72 7.60 13.62
CA PHE A 283 1.68 8.48 13.07
C PHE A 283 2.12 9.14 11.75
N THR A 284 3.34 9.69 11.69
CA THR A 284 3.90 10.27 10.46
C THR A 284 3.97 9.22 9.34
N VAL A 285 4.45 8.01 9.65
CA VAL A 285 4.49 6.90 8.70
C VAL A 285 3.09 6.57 8.18
N LEU A 286 2.07 6.49 9.04
CA LEU A 286 0.68 6.21 8.62
C LEU A 286 0.14 7.26 7.64
N VAL A 287 0.38 8.56 7.91
CA VAL A 287 -0.07 9.64 7.04
C VAL A 287 0.62 9.58 5.68
N LEU A 288 1.94 9.32 5.66
CA LEU A 288 2.70 9.18 4.42
C LEU A 288 2.29 7.94 3.63
N LEU A 289 1.99 6.81 4.29
CA LEU A 289 1.45 5.63 3.62
C LEU A 289 0.09 5.93 2.98
N ALA A 290 -0.77 6.66 3.67
CA ALA A 290 -2.05 7.08 3.10
C ALA A 290 -1.90 8.02 1.90
N ALA A 291 -0.82 8.82 1.83
CA ALA A 291 -0.52 9.71 0.70
C ALA A 291 0.05 8.99 -0.53
N LEU A 292 0.40 7.70 -0.43
CA LEU A 292 0.83 6.89 -1.57
C LEU A 292 -0.29 6.72 -2.61
N PRO A 293 0.05 6.43 -3.88
CA PRO A 293 -0.94 6.09 -4.89
C PRO A 293 -1.69 4.79 -4.57
N SER A 294 -2.75 4.55 -5.29
CA SER A 294 -3.54 3.31 -5.17
C SER A 294 -2.72 2.07 -5.49
N ALA A 295 -2.96 0.98 -4.78
CA ALA A 295 -2.29 -0.30 -5.02
C ALA A 295 -2.70 -0.92 -6.37
N SER A 296 -1.73 -1.32 -7.17
CA SER A 296 -1.95 -1.88 -8.52
C SER A 296 -2.61 -3.27 -8.51
N ASN A 297 -2.43 -4.05 -7.45
CA ASN A 297 -3.04 -5.37 -7.29
C ASN A 297 -4.57 -5.32 -7.17
N VAL A 298 -5.17 -4.17 -6.84
CA VAL A 298 -6.62 -3.99 -6.81
C VAL A 298 -7.25 -4.23 -8.19
N SER A 299 -6.55 -3.91 -9.29
CA SER A 299 -7.07 -4.17 -10.65
C SER A 299 -7.23 -5.66 -10.93
N LEU A 300 -6.34 -6.51 -10.41
CA LEU A 300 -6.44 -7.97 -10.55
C LEU A 300 -7.62 -8.53 -9.75
N LEU A 301 -7.87 -7.98 -8.57
CA LEU A 301 -9.03 -8.34 -7.77
C LEU A 301 -10.33 -7.88 -8.45
N ALA A 302 -10.38 -6.66 -8.97
CA ALA A 302 -11.52 -6.14 -9.69
C ALA A 302 -11.88 -7.03 -10.90
N GLU A 303 -10.89 -7.45 -11.68
CA GLU A 303 -11.06 -8.37 -12.81
C GLU A 303 -11.63 -9.72 -12.34
N ARG A 304 -11.06 -10.30 -11.28
CA ARG A 304 -11.50 -11.59 -10.72
C ARG A 304 -12.93 -11.58 -10.21
N PHE A 305 -13.41 -10.44 -9.69
CA PHE A 305 -14.76 -10.27 -9.15
C PHE A 305 -15.72 -9.61 -10.14
N GLY A 306 -15.30 -9.40 -11.39
CA GLY A 306 -16.14 -8.85 -12.44
C GLY A 306 -16.54 -7.38 -12.25
N ALA A 307 -15.73 -6.61 -11.49
CA ALA A 307 -15.91 -5.17 -11.39
C ALA A 307 -15.33 -4.45 -12.62
N HIS A 308 -15.73 -3.20 -12.84
CA HIS A 308 -15.32 -2.40 -13.99
C HIS A 308 -13.81 -2.08 -13.96
N ASN A 309 -12.99 -3.05 -14.41
CA ASN A 309 -11.53 -2.97 -14.34
C ASN A 309 -10.94 -1.74 -15.06
N GLY A 310 -11.55 -1.29 -16.16
CA GLY A 310 -11.11 -0.09 -16.88
C GLY A 310 -11.20 1.19 -16.02
N ARG A 311 -12.22 1.32 -15.16
CA ARG A 311 -12.34 2.41 -14.19
C ARG A 311 -11.25 2.32 -13.12
N ILE A 312 -11.06 1.14 -12.52
CA ILE A 312 -10.06 0.88 -11.49
C ILE A 312 -8.65 1.20 -11.99
N ALA A 313 -8.29 0.71 -13.18
CA ALA A 313 -7.00 0.97 -13.79
C ALA A 313 -6.73 2.47 -14.03
N ARG A 314 -7.75 3.25 -14.39
CA ARG A 314 -7.61 4.71 -14.55
C ARG A 314 -7.42 5.44 -13.22
N ILE A 315 -8.08 4.99 -12.14
CA ILE A 315 -7.85 5.52 -10.79
C ILE A 315 -6.40 5.29 -10.38
N ILE A 316 -5.89 4.05 -10.56
CA ILE A 316 -4.51 3.69 -10.27
C ILE A 316 -3.54 4.54 -11.09
N LEU A 317 -3.78 4.70 -12.40
CA LEU A 317 -2.93 5.50 -13.28
C LEU A 317 -2.86 6.96 -12.83
N VAL A 318 -4.03 7.61 -12.63
CA VAL A 318 -4.09 9.03 -12.26
C VAL A 318 -3.48 9.24 -10.88
N SER A 319 -3.81 8.38 -9.90
CA SER A 319 -3.20 8.48 -8.57
C SER A 319 -1.69 8.27 -8.62
N THR A 320 -1.18 7.34 -9.43
CA THR A 320 0.26 7.09 -9.57
C THR A 320 0.97 8.28 -10.24
N ALA A 321 0.39 8.84 -11.30
CA ALA A 321 0.98 9.98 -12.01
C ALA A 321 1.04 11.25 -11.14
N LEU A 322 -0.02 11.51 -10.36
CA LEU A 322 -0.08 12.69 -9.49
C LEU A 322 0.68 12.49 -8.16
N ALA A 323 0.88 11.24 -7.73
CA ALA A 323 1.53 10.93 -6.45
C ALA A 323 2.97 11.46 -6.38
N PHE A 324 3.68 11.56 -7.49
CA PHE A 324 5.03 12.13 -7.49
C PHE A 324 5.07 13.52 -6.83
N LEU A 325 4.11 14.36 -7.15
CA LEU A 325 4.03 15.72 -6.58
C LEU A 325 3.32 15.73 -5.23
N SER A 326 2.16 15.04 -5.12
CA SER A 326 1.35 15.08 -3.88
C SER A 326 2.05 14.37 -2.71
N PHE A 327 2.72 13.24 -2.95
CA PHE A 327 3.47 12.53 -1.94
C PHE A 327 4.72 13.32 -1.51
N SER A 328 5.48 13.86 -2.48
CA SER A 328 6.64 14.71 -2.15
C SER A 328 6.24 15.95 -1.36
N GLY A 329 5.09 16.56 -1.68
CA GLY A 329 4.51 17.64 -0.89
C GLY A 329 4.11 17.19 0.53
N ALA A 330 3.51 16.00 0.68
CA ALA A 330 3.15 15.46 1.98
C ALA A 330 4.39 15.18 2.86
N VAL A 331 5.47 14.62 2.27
CA VAL A 331 6.74 14.43 2.96
C VAL A 331 7.29 15.78 3.45
N ALA A 332 7.36 16.78 2.56
CA ALA A 332 7.88 18.11 2.90
C ALA A 332 7.05 18.86 3.98
N LEU A 333 5.79 18.48 4.18
CA LEU A 333 4.92 19.08 5.21
C LEU A 333 5.02 18.36 6.56
N LEU A 334 5.45 17.08 6.57
CA LEU A 334 5.38 16.23 7.77
C LEU A 334 6.76 15.90 8.34
N THR A 335 7.83 16.11 7.58
CA THR A 335 9.22 15.87 7.99
C THR A 335 10.04 17.15 7.97
#